data_b950944996abc9fe4bc739bdd6b02243
#
_entry.id   b950944996abc9fe4bc739bdd6b02243
#
_cell.length_a   1.000
_cell.length_b   1.000
_cell.length_c   1.000
_cell.angle_alpha   90.00
_cell.angle_beta   90.00
_cell.angle_gamma   90.00
#
_symmetry.space_group_name_H-M   'P 1'
#
loop_
_entity.id
_entity.type
_entity.pdbx_description
1 polymer ?
#
loop_
_entity_poly.entity_id
_entity_poly.type
_entity_poly.pdbx_seq_one_letter_code
_entity_poly.pdbx_strand_id
1 'polypeptide(L)'
;MPQVTSTLRQISPDKIRRNPDNPRLIFREDEMQELMDSISEVGIKVPVSLYEDGQRFVLIDGERRWSCAKRLNLQSIPAITQPKPTKLENLLMMFNIHNVRVDWDPMPMALKLQDIRDLLAKEGKATNPQALSAVTGVPLASVRRALDLLDLPGKYQKLLLREAAKPRADQRVKADLFIEIYKSLHAVERHAPEVLKTVSKPQYVDSMVQKYMNGVIENVVAYRDVSKIARAELAGVEKSEAVPTLVKLVTTKNYSIKDAYHDTVQAAYEQRDLVTRLQGLAEKLVAVRTNARLPPEMRDALQRLRSEIDRLLG
;
A
#
# COMPACT_ATOMS: atom_id res chain seq x y z
N MET A 1 6.43 -20.74 26.83
CA MET A 1 7.69 -20.11 26.37
C MET A 1 8.60 -20.01 27.56
N PRO A 2 9.91 -20.36 27.46
CA PRO A 2 10.84 -20.14 28.56
C PRO A 2 10.90 -18.64 28.86
N GLN A 3 10.88 -18.27 30.15
CA GLN A 3 11.08 -16.89 30.56
C GLN A 3 12.49 -16.45 30.16
N VAL A 4 12.58 -15.56 29.18
CA VAL A 4 13.86 -14.95 28.79
C VAL A 4 14.25 -13.97 29.91
N THR A 5 15.32 -14.27 30.62
CA THR A 5 15.84 -13.39 31.68
C THR A 5 16.43 -12.15 31.00
N SER A 6 15.71 -11.04 31.03
CA SER A 6 16.15 -9.77 30.50
C SER A 6 16.72 -8.88 31.59
N THR A 7 17.86 -8.23 31.35
CA THR A 7 18.54 -7.38 32.33
C THR A 7 18.70 -5.96 31.78
N LEU A 8 18.34 -4.97 32.57
CA LEU A 8 18.57 -3.56 32.24
C LEU A 8 20.01 -3.17 32.61
N ARG A 9 20.76 -2.63 31.64
CA ARG A 9 22.17 -2.23 31.78
C ARG A 9 22.44 -0.90 31.07
N GLN A 10 23.51 -0.22 31.47
CA GLN A 10 24.12 0.87 30.70
C GLN A 10 25.24 0.30 29.82
N ILE A 11 25.14 0.47 28.52
CA ILE A 11 26.05 -0.13 27.55
C ILE A 11 26.59 0.96 26.62
N SER A 12 27.94 0.96 26.42
CA SER A 12 28.57 1.86 25.45
C SER A 12 28.07 1.57 24.02
N PRO A 13 27.64 2.61 23.25
CA PRO A 13 27.21 2.45 21.86
C PRO A 13 28.25 1.74 20.95
N ASP A 14 29.53 1.83 21.27
CA ASP A 14 30.59 1.20 20.48
C ASP A 14 30.71 -0.34 20.68
N LYS A 15 30.15 -0.87 21.77
CA LYS A 15 30.00 -2.32 21.97
C LYS A 15 28.79 -2.91 21.24
N ILE A 16 27.95 -2.05 20.65
CA ILE A 16 26.71 -2.44 19.99
C ILE A 16 26.93 -2.42 18.47
N ARG A 17 26.42 -3.42 17.78
CA ARG A 17 26.40 -3.48 16.31
C ARG A 17 24.99 -3.62 15.76
N ARG A 18 24.84 -3.22 14.51
CA ARG A 18 23.59 -3.40 13.76
C ARG A 18 23.22 -4.87 13.66
N ASN A 19 21.91 -5.11 13.66
CA ASN A 19 21.38 -6.42 13.30
C ASN A 19 21.23 -6.49 11.76
N PRO A 20 21.89 -7.44 11.08
CA PRO A 20 21.76 -7.58 9.63
C PRO A 20 20.34 -8.01 9.20
N ASP A 21 19.60 -8.61 10.14
CA ASP A 21 18.22 -9.05 9.90
C ASP A 21 17.18 -7.97 10.19
N ASN A 22 17.58 -6.72 10.53
CA ASN A 22 16.63 -5.65 10.82
C ASN A 22 15.71 -5.39 9.63
N PRO A 23 14.39 -5.50 9.80
CA PRO A 23 13.42 -5.21 8.73
C PRO A 23 13.39 -3.72 8.34
N ARG A 24 13.78 -2.82 9.24
CA ARG A 24 13.89 -1.39 8.96
C ARG A 24 15.22 -1.11 8.25
N LEU A 25 15.16 -1.08 6.92
CA LEU A 25 16.34 -0.83 6.08
C LEU A 25 16.62 0.67 5.87
N ILE A 26 15.66 1.53 6.16
CA ILE A 26 15.66 2.95 5.76
C ILE A 26 15.54 3.84 7.00
N PHE A 27 16.48 4.76 7.13
CA PHE A 27 16.55 5.78 8.17
C PHE A 27 16.63 7.14 7.47
N ARG A 28 15.53 7.89 7.47
CA ARG A 28 15.46 9.21 6.84
C ARG A 28 16.14 10.24 7.71
N GLU A 29 16.91 11.12 7.09
CA GLU A 29 17.77 12.05 7.83
C GLU A 29 16.96 13.11 8.61
N ASP A 30 15.84 13.58 8.04
CA ASP A 30 14.90 14.48 8.71
C ASP A 30 14.35 13.88 10.02
N GLU A 31 13.83 12.62 9.94
CA GLU A 31 13.35 11.89 11.11
C GLU A 31 14.48 11.57 12.13
N MET A 32 15.71 11.42 11.66
CA MET A 32 16.87 11.17 12.53
C MET A 32 17.30 12.45 13.26
N GLN A 33 17.25 13.62 12.59
CA GLN A 33 17.58 14.89 13.21
C GLN A 33 16.61 15.24 14.34
N GLU A 34 15.29 15.13 14.11
CA GLU A 34 14.28 15.35 15.16
C GLU A 34 14.52 14.47 16.39
N LEU A 35 14.89 13.19 16.18
CA LEU A 35 15.18 12.27 17.27
C LEU A 35 16.51 12.64 17.99
N MET A 36 17.51 13.10 17.27
CA MET A 36 18.77 13.57 17.88
C MET A 36 18.55 14.77 18.78
N ASP A 37 17.78 15.74 18.33
CA ASP A 37 17.43 16.93 19.10
C ASP A 37 16.73 16.55 20.41
N SER A 38 15.73 15.67 20.32
CA SER A 38 15.04 15.15 21.50
C SER A 38 15.97 14.36 22.45
N ILE A 39 16.87 13.52 21.92
CA ILE A 39 17.81 12.77 22.77
C ILE A 39 18.83 13.71 23.42
N SER A 40 19.26 14.75 22.72
CA SER A 40 20.16 15.75 23.28
C SER A 40 19.55 16.50 24.47
N GLU A 41 18.23 16.77 24.40
CA GLU A 41 17.51 17.53 25.42
C GLU A 41 17.13 16.66 26.64
N VAL A 42 16.56 15.49 26.41
CA VAL A 42 15.94 14.69 27.49
C VAL A 42 16.56 13.30 27.68
N GLY A 43 17.55 12.94 26.89
CA GLY A 43 18.20 11.63 26.91
C GLY A 43 17.36 10.51 26.33
N ILE A 44 17.87 9.30 26.34
CA ILE A 44 17.16 8.10 25.88
C ILE A 44 16.26 7.56 27.00
N LYS A 45 14.95 7.78 26.92
CA LYS A 45 13.95 7.34 27.91
C LYS A 45 13.56 5.88 27.75
N VAL A 46 13.51 5.37 26.53
CA VAL A 46 13.14 3.98 26.23
C VAL A 46 14.42 3.21 25.92
N PRO A 47 14.79 2.18 26.71
CA PRO A 47 15.99 1.38 26.47
C PRO A 47 16.00 0.74 25.07
N VAL A 48 17.19 0.51 24.51
CA VAL A 48 17.35 -0.33 23.32
C VAL A 48 17.30 -1.80 23.72
N SER A 49 16.84 -2.68 22.83
CA SER A 49 16.82 -4.13 23.07
C SER A 49 17.97 -4.80 22.32
N LEU A 50 18.72 -5.62 23.02
CA LEU A 50 19.96 -6.24 22.54
C LEU A 50 19.98 -7.73 22.84
N TYR A 51 20.71 -8.51 22.04
CA TYR A 51 21.16 -9.83 22.45
C TYR A 51 22.70 -9.88 22.54
N GLU A 52 23.19 -10.77 23.40
CA GLU A 52 24.61 -10.97 23.60
C GLU A 52 25.22 -11.82 22.47
N ASP A 53 26.35 -11.40 21.91
CA ASP A 53 27.08 -12.14 20.88
C ASP A 53 28.59 -12.06 21.15
N GLY A 54 29.06 -12.94 22.00
CA GLY A 54 30.42 -12.93 22.56
C GLY A 54 30.64 -11.69 23.42
N GLN A 55 31.64 -10.88 23.08
CA GLN A 55 31.99 -9.66 23.82
C GLN A 55 31.22 -8.41 23.31
N ARG A 56 30.34 -8.57 22.35
CA ARG A 56 29.52 -7.50 21.74
C ARG A 56 28.04 -7.77 21.91
N PHE A 57 27.26 -6.74 21.59
CA PHE A 57 25.81 -6.80 21.60
C PHE A 57 25.28 -6.52 20.20
N VAL A 58 24.16 -7.15 19.86
CA VAL A 58 23.47 -6.94 18.57
C VAL A 58 22.08 -6.39 18.83
N LEU A 59 21.69 -5.40 18.06
CA LEU A 59 20.38 -4.75 18.17
C LEU A 59 19.23 -5.70 17.81
N ILE A 60 18.19 -5.73 18.64
CA ILE A 60 16.88 -6.28 18.32
C ILE A 60 15.93 -5.10 18.03
N ASP A 61 15.95 -4.06 18.89
CA ASP A 61 15.18 -2.82 18.70
C ASP A 61 15.96 -1.59 19.13
N GLY A 62 15.60 -0.44 18.58
CA GLY A 62 16.13 0.87 18.93
C GLY A 62 17.32 1.32 18.08
N GLU A 63 17.45 0.84 16.84
CA GLU A 63 18.56 1.20 15.95
C GLU A 63 18.65 2.72 15.71
N ARG A 64 17.51 3.44 15.58
CA ARG A 64 17.53 4.91 15.49
C ARG A 64 18.13 5.54 16.73
N ARG A 65 17.71 5.12 17.94
CA ARG A 65 18.22 5.62 19.23
C ARG A 65 19.72 5.37 19.39
N TRP A 66 20.16 4.17 19.04
CA TRP A 66 21.59 3.82 19.05
C TRP A 66 22.39 4.64 18.03
N SER A 67 21.86 4.82 16.80
CA SER A 67 22.54 5.62 15.78
C SER A 67 22.66 7.09 16.18
N CYS A 68 21.61 7.68 16.77
CA CYS A 68 21.66 9.02 17.34
C CYS A 68 22.65 9.12 18.51
N ALA A 69 22.66 8.12 19.41
CA ALA A 69 23.61 8.06 20.51
C ALA A 69 25.08 8.05 20.04
N LYS A 70 25.37 7.34 18.95
CA LYS A 70 26.70 7.36 18.33
C LYS A 70 27.06 8.72 17.75
N ARG A 71 26.15 9.35 17.03
CA ARG A 71 26.34 10.71 16.47
C ARG A 71 26.53 11.77 17.56
N LEU A 72 25.86 11.60 18.70
CA LEU A 72 25.97 12.48 19.88
C LEU A 72 27.16 12.10 20.80
N ASN A 73 27.96 11.09 20.46
CA ASN A 73 29.08 10.60 21.25
C ASN A 73 28.73 10.29 22.72
N LEU A 74 27.54 9.71 22.95
CA LEU A 74 27.11 9.33 24.31
C LEU A 74 27.98 8.19 24.84
N GLN A 75 28.42 8.30 26.10
CA GLN A 75 29.30 7.30 26.75
C GLN A 75 28.58 5.96 26.97
N SER A 76 27.30 6.00 27.32
CA SER A 76 26.48 4.82 27.52
C SER A 76 25.00 5.11 27.22
N ILE A 77 24.24 4.05 26.92
CA ILE A 77 22.80 4.12 26.68
C ILE A 77 22.09 3.02 27.46
N PRO A 78 20.84 3.26 27.92
CA PRO A 78 20.06 2.24 28.59
C PRO A 78 19.69 1.14 27.59
N ALA A 79 19.95 -0.11 27.98
CA ALA A 79 19.74 -1.28 27.15
C ALA A 79 19.15 -2.45 27.96
N ILE A 80 18.23 -3.18 27.35
CA ILE A 80 17.74 -4.48 27.86
C ILE A 80 18.47 -5.57 27.09
N THR A 81 19.19 -6.44 27.79
CA THR A 81 19.98 -7.53 27.19
C THR A 81 19.33 -8.88 27.41
N GLN A 82 19.46 -9.78 26.46
CA GLN A 82 19.01 -11.17 26.52
C GLN A 82 20.02 -12.11 25.85
N PRO A 83 19.92 -13.42 26.06
CA PRO A 83 20.70 -14.41 25.33
C PRO A 83 20.47 -14.34 23.82
N LYS A 84 21.41 -14.86 23.03
CA LYS A 84 21.32 -14.90 21.56
C LYS A 84 20.16 -15.78 21.12
N PRO A 85 19.17 -15.22 20.39
CA PRO A 85 18.07 -15.99 19.82
C PRO A 85 18.52 -16.77 18.56
N THR A 86 17.71 -17.75 18.16
CA THR A 86 17.79 -18.30 16.79
C THR A 86 17.47 -17.23 15.76
N LYS A 87 17.81 -17.47 14.49
CA LYS A 87 17.53 -16.50 13.42
C LYS A 87 16.05 -16.25 13.26
N LEU A 88 15.22 -17.30 13.33
CA LEU A 88 13.76 -17.17 13.25
C LEU A 88 13.20 -16.37 14.43
N GLU A 89 13.61 -16.71 15.66
CA GLU A 89 13.19 -15.98 16.86
C GLU A 89 13.58 -14.50 16.79
N ASN A 90 14.80 -14.19 16.33
CA ASN A 90 15.29 -12.82 16.16
C ASN A 90 14.39 -12.02 15.21
N LEU A 91 14.06 -12.58 14.03
CA LEU A 91 13.14 -11.96 13.07
C LEU A 91 11.75 -11.78 13.66
N LEU A 92 11.19 -12.80 14.29
CA LEU A 92 9.86 -12.74 14.89
C LEU A 92 9.78 -11.71 16.03
N MET A 93 10.82 -11.63 16.89
CA MET A 93 10.89 -10.59 17.92
C MET A 93 10.87 -9.19 17.30
N MET A 94 11.66 -8.94 16.27
CA MET A 94 11.68 -7.65 15.59
C MET A 94 10.30 -7.31 14.98
N PHE A 95 9.63 -8.28 14.37
CA PHE A 95 8.27 -8.08 13.85
C PHE A 95 7.28 -7.76 14.96
N ASN A 96 7.27 -8.52 16.06
CA ASN A 96 6.34 -8.31 17.18
C ASN A 96 6.54 -6.97 17.89
N ILE A 97 7.79 -6.53 18.07
CA ILE A 97 8.11 -5.22 18.65
C ILE A 97 7.61 -4.08 17.75
N HIS A 98 7.71 -4.24 16.44
CA HIS A 98 7.38 -3.20 15.47
C HIS A 98 5.92 -3.23 14.99
N ASN A 99 5.18 -4.32 15.17
CA ASN A 99 3.76 -4.40 14.81
C ASN A 99 2.86 -3.35 15.49
N VAL A 100 3.30 -2.83 16.63
CA VAL A 100 2.63 -1.73 17.34
C VAL A 100 2.89 -0.37 16.68
N ARG A 101 3.84 -0.28 15.73
CA ARG A 101 4.23 0.96 15.04
C ARG A 101 3.94 0.85 13.54
N VAL A 102 3.05 1.68 13.05
CA VAL A 102 2.50 1.74 11.68
C VAL A 102 3.54 2.11 10.58
N ASP A 103 4.84 2.15 10.86
CA ASP A 103 5.86 2.89 10.07
C ASP A 103 6.77 2.05 9.16
N TRP A 104 6.39 0.83 8.81
CA TRP A 104 7.23 0.05 7.89
C TRP A 104 6.94 0.36 6.43
N ASP A 105 8.00 0.65 5.69
CA ASP A 105 7.90 0.71 4.24
C ASP A 105 7.54 -0.68 3.69
N PRO A 106 6.52 -0.80 2.82
CA PRO A 106 5.97 -2.10 2.42
C PRO A 106 6.96 -3.05 1.76
N MET A 107 7.90 -2.55 0.95
CA MET A 107 8.86 -3.41 0.24
C MET A 107 9.93 -4.01 1.17
N PRO A 108 10.59 -3.25 2.07
CA PRO A 108 11.45 -3.83 3.11
C PRO A 108 10.74 -4.87 3.98
N MET A 109 9.49 -4.61 4.39
CA MET A 109 8.68 -5.57 5.14
C MET A 109 8.44 -6.85 4.33
N ALA A 110 8.11 -6.74 3.04
CA ALA A 110 7.87 -7.87 2.15
C ALA A 110 9.10 -8.79 2.06
N LEU A 111 10.30 -8.22 1.89
CA LEU A 111 11.55 -8.98 1.86
C LEU A 111 11.80 -9.75 3.16
N LYS A 112 11.52 -9.16 4.31
CA LYS A 112 11.68 -9.85 5.60
C LYS A 112 10.61 -10.90 5.87
N LEU A 113 9.39 -10.70 5.39
CA LEU A 113 8.37 -11.76 5.39
C LEU A 113 8.79 -12.95 4.52
N GLN A 114 9.49 -12.71 3.40
CA GLN A 114 10.10 -13.77 2.60
C GLN A 114 11.16 -14.54 3.39
N ASP A 115 12.08 -13.84 4.08
CA ASP A 115 13.09 -14.50 4.93
C ASP A 115 12.44 -15.41 5.99
N ILE A 116 11.36 -14.95 6.65
CA ILE A 116 10.60 -15.73 7.62
C ILE A 116 9.94 -16.93 6.94
N ARG A 117 9.31 -16.75 5.79
CA ARG A 117 8.66 -17.82 5.02
C ARG A 117 9.65 -18.93 4.70
N ASP A 118 10.84 -18.57 4.25
CA ASP A 118 11.89 -19.52 3.89
C ASP A 118 12.44 -20.28 5.12
N LEU A 119 12.56 -19.62 6.27
CA LEU A 119 12.96 -20.27 7.52
C LEU A 119 11.89 -21.22 8.03
N LEU A 120 10.61 -20.82 7.99
CA LEU A 120 9.50 -21.70 8.36
C LEU A 120 9.40 -22.94 7.45
N ALA A 121 9.62 -22.76 6.14
CA ALA A 121 9.66 -23.86 5.19
C ALA A 121 10.78 -24.88 5.52
N LYS A 122 11.99 -24.39 5.89
CA LYS A 122 13.09 -25.25 6.33
C LYS A 122 12.80 -26.04 7.60
N GLU A 123 11.95 -25.50 8.46
CA GLU A 123 11.46 -26.17 9.68
C GLU A 123 10.22 -27.05 9.45
N GLY A 124 9.76 -27.21 8.21
CA GLY A 124 8.56 -27.98 7.87
C GLY A 124 7.25 -27.34 8.37
N LYS A 125 7.26 -26.06 8.71
CA LYS A 125 6.09 -25.31 9.19
C LYS A 125 5.28 -24.70 8.04
N ALA A 126 4.00 -24.37 8.30
CA ALA A 126 3.14 -23.75 7.32
C ALA A 126 3.65 -22.35 6.91
N THR A 127 3.57 -22.04 5.61
CA THR A 127 4.10 -20.81 4.99
C THR A 127 3.05 -19.99 4.25
N ASN A 128 1.77 -20.37 4.40
CA ASN A 128 0.67 -19.62 3.81
C ASN A 128 0.47 -18.25 4.49
N PRO A 129 -0.26 -17.31 3.87
CA PRO A 129 -0.45 -15.97 4.43
C PRO A 129 -1.04 -15.96 5.85
N GLN A 130 -1.91 -16.91 6.18
CA GLN A 130 -2.51 -17.05 7.51
C GLN A 130 -1.47 -17.44 8.55
N ALA A 131 -0.61 -18.40 8.25
CA ALA A 131 0.48 -18.82 9.14
C ALA A 131 1.49 -17.67 9.35
N LEU A 132 1.88 -16.96 8.28
CA LEU A 132 2.75 -15.79 8.39
C LEU A 132 2.13 -14.70 9.26
N SER A 133 0.85 -14.40 9.07
CA SER A 133 0.12 -13.45 9.91
C SER A 133 0.12 -13.86 11.40
N ALA A 134 -0.14 -15.14 11.67
CA ALA A 134 -0.20 -15.65 13.04
C ALA A 134 1.16 -15.58 13.76
N VAL A 135 2.27 -15.91 13.09
CA VAL A 135 3.61 -15.92 13.73
C VAL A 135 4.25 -14.53 13.81
N THR A 136 3.95 -13.63 12.87
CA THR A 136 4.52 -12.28 12.82
C THR A 136 3.65 -11.24 13.51
N GLY A 137 2.36 -11.52 13.74
CA GLY A 137 1.37 -10.56 14.21
C GLY A 137 0.96 -9.51 13.17
N VAL A 138 1.52 -9.55 11.94
CA VAL A 138 1.14 -8.63 10.86
C VAL A 138 -0.28 -8.96 10.38
N PRO A 139 -1.18 -7.96 10.22
CA PRO A 139 -2.52 -8.21 9.71
C PRO A 139 -2.50 -8.97 8.38
N LEU A 140 -3.40 -9.96 8.22
CA LEU A 140 -3.45 -10.82 7.04
C LEU A 140 -3.51 -10.07 5.72
N ALA A 141 -4.25 -8.95 5.68
CA ALA A 141 -4.33 -8.09 4.50
C ALA A 141 -2.96 -7.48 4.14
N SER A 142 -2.19 -7.07 5.14
CA SER A 142 -0.83 -6.53 4.96
C SER A 142 0.15 -7.59 4.52
N VAL A 143 0.04 -8.83 5.06
CA VAL A 143 0.84 -9.98 4.61
C VAL A 143 0.58 -10.30 3.14
N ARG A 144 -0.69 -10.40 2.73
CA ARG A 144 -1.06 -10.64 1.32
C ARG A 144 -0.48 -9.57 0.40
N ARG A 145 -0.67 -8.30 0.78
CA ARG A 145 -0.13 -7.16 0.04
C ARG A 145 1.40 -7.19 -0.08
N ALA A 146 2.09 -7.60 0.98
CA ALA A 146 3.55 -7.74 0.97
C ALA A 146 4.00 -8.88 0.04
N LEU A 147 3.29 -10.02 0.04
CA LEU A 147 3.57 -11.13 -0.87
C LEU A 147 3.35 -10.72 -2.34
N ASP A 148 2.26 -9.97 -2.65
CA ASP A 148 2.03 -9.44 -3.99
C ASP A 148 3.20 -8.54 -4.47
N LEU A 149 3.86 -7.81 -3.56
CA LEU A 149 5.04 -7.00 -3.90
C LEU A 149 6.29 -7.85 -4.22
N LEU A 150 6.40 -9.05 -3.67
CA LEU A 150 7.50 -9.97 -3.97
C LEU A 150 7.39 -10.57 -5.38
N ASP A 151 6.18 -10.65 -5.93
CA ASP A 151 5.93 -11.14 -7.28
C ASP A 151 6.25 -10.09 -8.36
N LEU A 152 6.53 -8.83 -7.95
CA LEU A 152 6.96 -7.79 -8.88
C LEU A 152 8.31 -8.11 -9.52
N PRO A 153 8.50 -7.77 -10.80
CA PRO A 153 9.82 -7.80 -11.43
C PRO A 153 10.87 -7.04 -10.61
N GLY A 154 12.09 -7.60 -10.51
CA GLY A 154 13.15 -7.05 -9.64
C GLY A 154 13.48 -5.57 -9.89
N LYS A 155 13.26 -5.05 -11.12
CA LYS A 155 13.41 -3.63 -11.44
C LYS A 155 12.46 -2.74 -10.64
N TYR A 156 11.24 -3.20 -10.37
CA TYR A 156 10.23 -2.46 -9.61
C TYR A 156 10.43 -2.60 -8.11
N GLN A 157 10.86 -3.78 -7.65
CA GLN A 157 11.28 -3.95 -6.25
C GLN A 157 12.42 -2.97 -5.91
N LYS A 158 13.44 -2.88 -6.79
CA LYS A 158 14.54 -1.91 -6.64
C LYS A 158 14.08 -0.46 -6.71
N LEU A 159 13.09 -0.15 -7.56
CA LEU A 159 12.48 1.18 -7.63
C LEU A 159 11.79 1.54 -6.31
N LEU A 160 10.98 0.64 -5.76
CA LEU A 160 10.31 0.84 -4.47
C LEU A 160 11.29 1.05 -3.33
N LEU A 161 12.38 0.29 -3.28
CA LEU A 161 13.42 0.47 -2.27
C LEU A 161 14.11 1.83 -2.39
N ARG A 162 14.43 2.28 -3.62
CA ARG A 162 15.02 3.61 -3.87
C ARG A 162 14.07 4.75 -3.51
N GLU A 163 12.79 4.62 -3.86
CA GLU A 163 11.78 5.62 -3.49
C GLU A 163 11.57 5.68 -1.97
N ALA A 164 11.51 4.53 -1.30
CA ALA A 164 11.36 4.48 0.14
C ALA A 164 12.53 5.13 0.90
N ALA A 165 13.75 5.16 0.30
CA ALA A 165 14.92 5.83 0.89
C ALA A 165 14.84 7.36 0.89
N LYS A 166 13.96 7.95 0.07
CA LYS A 166 13.75 9.40 0.02
C LYS A 166 12.90 9.91 1.19
N PRO A 167 12.98 11.20 1.54
CA PRO A 167 11.99 11.84 2.40
C PRO A 167 10.57 11.56 1.92
N ARG A 168 9.61 11.45 2.85
CA ARG A 168 8.23 11.03 2.49
C ARG A 168 7.56 11.97 1.48
N ALA A 169 7.87 13.26 1.54
CA ALA A 169 7.36 14.28 0.61
C ALA A 169 7.89 14.09 -0.82
N ASP A 170 9.10 13.54 -0.97
CA ASP A 170 9.78 13.37 -2.26
C ASP A 170 9.50 12.02 -2.93
N GLN A 171 8.77 11.14 -2.24
CA GLN A 171 8.42 9.82 -2.75
C GLN A 171 7.34 9.94 -3.84
N ARG A 172 7.71 9.69 -5.09
CA ARG A 172 6.79 9.71 -6.22
C ARG A 172 6.11 8.36 -6.46
N VAL A 173 6.80 7.25 -6.22
CA VAL A 173 6.32 5.91 -6.49
C VAL A 173 6.19 5.14 -5.17
N LYS A 174 4.96 4.75 -4.84
CA LYS A 174 4.62 3.96 -3.64
C LYS A 174 4.09 2.59 -4.05
N ALA A 175 4.06 1.65 -3.10
CA ALA A 175 3.56 0.30 -3.32
C ALA A 175 2.13 0.24 -3.89
N ASP A 176 1.28 1.20 -3.52
CA ASP A 176 -0.10 1.31 -4.00
C ASP A 176 -0.21 1.43 -5.52
N LEU A 177 0.76 2.11 -6.16
CA LEU A 177 0.82 2.21 -7.61
C LEU A 177 0.82 0.82 -8.26
N PHE A 178 1.72 -0.05 -7.81
CA PHE A 178 1.84 -1.40 -8.40
C PHE A 178 0.60 -2.25 -8.11
N ILE A 179 0.05 -2.14 -6.89
CA ILE A 179 -1.18 -2.85 -6.52
C ILE A 179 -2.34 -2.47 -7.46
N GLU A 180 -2.54 -1.18 -7.71
CA GLU A 180 -3.63 -0.73 -8.59
C GLU A 180 -3.33 -1.06 -10.07
N ILE A 181 -2.08 -0.97 -10.54
CA ILE A 181 -1.68 -1.41 -11.89
C ILE A 181 -1.98 -2.91 -12.07
N TYR A 182 -1.57 -3.77 -11.14
CA TYR A 182 -1.81 -5.22 -11.27
C TYR A 182 -3.28 -5.59 -11.15
N LYS A 183 -4.06 -4.90 -10.29
CA LYS A 183 -5.52 -5.07 -10.28
C LYS A 183 -6.16 -4.70 -11.62
N SER A 184 -5.71 -3.61 -12.24
CA SER A 184 -6.19 -3.21 -13.55
C SER A 184 -5.79 -4.21 -14.64
N LEU A 185 -4.54 -4.73 -14.61
CA LEU A 185 -4.08 -5.78 -15.50
C LEU A 185 -4.92 -7.05 -15.36
N HIS A 186 -5.19 -7.51 -14.14
CA HIS A 186 -6.05 -8.68 -13.91
C HIS A 186 -7.48 -8.47 -14.41
N ALA A 187 -8.01 -7.24 -14.32
CA ALA A 187 -9.31 -6.93 -14.92
C ALA A 187 -9.26 -7.03 -16.44
N VAL A 188 -8.19 -6.55 -17.08
CA VAL A 188 -7.97 -6.68 -18.52
C VAL A 188 -7.83 -8.15 -18.92
N GLU A 189 -7.01 -8.93 -18.20
CA GLU A 189 -6.85 -10.38 -18.43
C GLU A 189 -8.18 -11.13 -18.42
N ARG A 190 -9.03 -10.78 -17.47
CA ARG A 190 -10.30 -11.50 -17.24
C ARG A 190 -11.41 -11.06 -18.19
N HIS A 191 -11.49 -9.78 -18.52
CA HIS A 191 -12.66 -9.21 -19.20
C HIS A 191 -12.37 -8.72 -20.63
N ALA A 192 -11.11 -8.41 -20.96
CA ALA A 192 -10.68 -7.96 -22.28
C ALA A 192 -9.34 -8.62 -22.68
N PRO A 193 -9.23 -9.98 -22.67
CA PRO A 193 -7.98 -10.69 -22.92
C PRO A 193 -7.41 -10.44 -24.32
N GLU A 194 -8.23 -9.92 -25.26
CA GLU A 194 -7.83 -9.55 -26.60
C GLU A 194 -6.74 -8.47 -26.61
N VAL A 195 -6.76 -7.58 -25.63
CA VAL A 195 -5.72 -6.54 -25.42
C VAL A 195 -4.34 -7.17 -25.31
N LEU A 196 -4.25 -8.30 -24.58
CA LEU A 196 -2.99 -8.97 -24.31
C LEU A 196 -2.46 -9.81 -25.50
N LYS A 197 -3.25 -9.94 -26.56
CA LYS A 197 -2.77 -10.46 -27.85
C LYS A 197 -1.91 -9.43 -28.60
N THR A 198 -2.19 -8.15 -28.37
CA THR A 198 -1.47 -7.03 -29.01
C THR A 198 -0.37 -6.45 -28.13
N VAL A 199 -0.61 -6.41 -26.81
CA VAL A 199 0.29 -5.80 -25.83
C VAL A 199 0.67 -6.85 -24.79
N SER A 200 1.96 -7.10 -24.58
CA SER A 200 2.40 -8.02 -23.54
C SER A 200 2.16 -7.46 -22.13
N LYS A 201 2.00 -8.33 -21.14
CA LYS A 201 1.87 -7.92 -19.72
C LYS A 201 3.00 -7.01 -19.24
N PRO A 202 4.29 -7.31 -19.53
CA PRO A 202 5.39 -6.40 -19.18
C PRO A 202 5.25 -5.02 -19.83
N GLN A 203 4.85 -4.95 -21.11
CA GLN A 203 4.61 -3.66 -21.79
C GLN A 203 3.48 -2.87 -21.15
N TYR A 204 2.40 -3.56 -20.76
CA TYR A 204 1.29 -2.92 -20.02
C TYR A 204 1.80 -2.27 -18.73
N VAL A 205 2.46 -3.05 -17.88
CA VAL A 205 2.96 -2.55 -16.58
C VAL A 205 3.96 -1.42 -16.78
N ASP A 206 4.93 -1.57 -17.71
CA ASP A 206 5.94 -0.55 -18.00
C ASP A 206 5.30 0.76 -18.48
N SER A 207 4.34 0.68 -19.40
CA SER A 207 3.62 1.84 -19.92
C SER A 207 2.87 2.57 -18.82
N MET A 208 2.14 1.83 -17.96
CA MET A 208 1.38 2.40 -16.85
C MET A 208 2.28 3.10 -15.83
N VAL A 209 3.41 2.47 -15.45
CA VAL A 209 4.39 3.08 -14.56
C VAL A 209 4.98 4.34 -15.16
N GLN A 210 5.38 4.32 -16.46
CA GLN A 210 5.94 5.49 -17.13
C GLN A 210 4.95 6.65 -17.24
N LYS A 211 3.68 6.37 -17.55
CA LYS A 211 2.63 7.39 -17.60
C LYS A 211 2.41 8.06 -16.25
N TYR A 212 2.42 7.29 -15.17
CA TYR A 212 2.34 7.82 -13.80
C TYR A 212 3.55 8.70 -13.48
N MET A 213 4.76 8.22 -13.75
CA MET A 213 5.99 8.97 -13.48
C MET A 213 6.09 10.27 -14.29
N ASN A 214 5.51 10.31 -15.49
CA ASN A 214 5.48 11.47 -16.38
C ASN A 214 4.26 12.40 -16.13
N GLY A 215 3.40 12.10 -15.14
CA GLY A 215 2.23 12.92 -14.80
C GLY A 215 1.07 12.80 -15.80
N VAL A 216 1.11 11.87 -16.76
CA VAL A 216 -0.02 11.58 -17.67
C VAL A 216 -1.17 10.91 -16.90
N ILE A 217 -0.84 10.15 -15.86
CA ILE A 217 -1.77 9.60 -14.88
C ILE A 217 -1.46 10.28 -13.55
N GLU A 218 -2.39 11.11 -13.06
CA GLU A 218 -2.15 12.01 -11.92
C GLU A 218 -2.22 11.30 -10.56
N ASN A 219 -3.02 10.23 -10.46
CA ASN A 219 -3.21 9.53 -9.20
C ASN A 219 -3.46 8.03 -9.39
N VAL A 220 -3.18 7.26 -8.35
CA VAL A 220 -3.30 5.79 -8.37
C VAL A 220 -4.75 5.29 -8.43
N VAL A 221 -5.73 6.12 -8.04
CA VAL A 221 -7.15 5.73 -8.06
C VAL A 221 -7.65 5.62 -9.50
N ALA A 222 -7.08 6.39 -10.44
CA ALA A 222 -7.44 6.36 -11.86
C ALA A 222 -7.35 4.95 -12.48
N TYR A 223 -6.44 4.07 -12.00
CA TYR A 223 -6.33 2.70 -12.50
C TYR A 223 -7.61 1.87 -12.34
N ARG A 224 -8.52 2.26 -11.43
CA ARG A 224 -9.83 1.62 -11.27
C ARG A 224 -10.72 1.83 -12.50
N ASP A 225 -10.54 2.94 -13.21
CA ASP A 225 -11.28 3.23 -14.43
C ASP A 225 -10.86 2.32 -15.58
N VAL A 226 -9.59 1.89 -15.63
CA VAL A 226 -9.16 0.82 -16.55
C VAL A 226 -9.98 -0.46 -16.32
N SER A 227 -10.24 -0.80 -15.06
CA SER A 227 -11.08 -1.97 -14.74
C SER A 227 -12.54 -1.79 -15.18
N LYS A 228 -13.04 -0.57 -15.22
CA LYS A 228 -14.39 -0.26 -15.77
C LYS A 228 -14.39 -0.39 -17.28
N ILE A 229 -13.36 0.14 -17.98
CA ILE A 229 -13.21 0.00 -19.42
C ILE A 229 -13.07 -1.47 -19.82
N ALA A 230 -12.29 -2.26 -19.09
CA ALA A 230 -12.16 -3.70 -19.34
C ALA A 230 -13.50 -4.45 -19.21
N ARG A 231 -14.42 -3.95 -18.37
CA ARG A 231 -15.77 -4.48 -18.14
C ARG A 231 -16.84 -3.71 -18.90
N ALA A 232 -16.51 -3.07 -20.01
CA ALA A 232 -17.40 -2.19 -20.77
C ALA A 232 -18.74 -2.85 -21.13
N GLU A 233 -18.74 -4.16 -21.44
CA GLU A 233 -19.97 -4.92 -21.73
C GLU A 233 -20.99 -4.89 -20.58
N LEU A 234 -20.53 -4.85 -19.32
CA LEU A 234 -21.43 -4.70 -18.17
C LEU A 234 -22.11 -3.32 -18.14
N ALA A 235 -21.55 -2.33 -18.83
CA ALA A 235 -22.12 -1.01 -18.98
C ALA A 235 -22.93 -0.85 -20.29
N GLY A 236 -22.99 -1.88 -21.12
CA GLY A 236 -23.66 -1.83 -22.41
C GLY A 236 -22.80 -1.29 -23.56
N VAL A 237 -21.47 -1.19 -23.35
CA VAL A 237 -20.51 -0.77 -24.37
C VAL A 237 -19.86 -2.00 -24.99
N GLU A 238 -19.75 -2.05 -26.30
CA GLU A 238 -19.20 -3.22 -27.00
C GLU A 238 -17.67 -3.34 -26.82
N LYS A 239 -17.19 -4.58 -26.84
CA LYS A 239 -15.72 -4.86 -26.83
C LYS A 239 -14.98 -4.28 -28.02
N SER A 240 -15.66 -4.15 -29.16
CA SER A 240 -15.15 -3.50 -30.36
C SER A 240 -14.66 -2.07 -30.14
N GLU A 241 -15.22 -1.38 -29.13
CA GLU A 241 -14.82 -0.02 -28.73
C GLU A 241 -13.78 -0.05 -27.59
N ALA A 242 -14.00 -0.89 -26.59
CA ALA A 242 -13.17 -0.93 -25.40
C ALA A 242 -11.76 -1.49 -25.64
N VAL A 243 -11.64 -2.57 -26.43
CA VAL A 243 -10.35 -3.23 -26.70
C VAL A 243 -9.36 -2.32 -27.42
N PRO A 244 -9.71 -1.66 -28.56
CA PRO A 244 -8.82 -0.70 -29.22
C PRO A 244 -8.40 0.45 -28.31
N THR A 245 -9.32 0.96 -27.49
CA THR A 245 -9.01 2.03 -26.53
C THR A 245 -8.03 1.60 -25.46
N LEU A 246 -8.16 0.39 -24.90
CA LEU A 246 -7.18 -0.17 -23.97
C LEU A 246 -5.81 -0.42 -24.62
N VAL A 247 -5.77 -0.86 -25.87
CA VAL A 247 -4.51 -0.98 -26.63
C VAL A 247 -3.90 0.41 -26.83
N LYS A 248 -4.68 1.41 -27.27
CA LYS A 248 -4.24 2.81 -27.42
C LYS A 248 -3.75 3.38 -26.09
N LEU A 249 -4.41 3.06 -24.98
CA LEU A 249 -3.97 3.48 -23.66
C LEU A 249 -2.56 3.00 -23.32
N VAL A 250 -2.18 1.79 -23.73
CA VAL A 250 -0.85 1.26 -23.50
C VAL A 250 0.18 1.78 -24.49
N THR A 251 -0.20 1.91 -25.76
CA THR A 251 0.76 2.19 -26.85
C THR A 251 0.99 3.68 -27.11
N THR A 252 0.04 4.55 -26.76
CA THR A 252 0.11 6.00 -27.03
C THR A 252 0.58 6.76 -25.79
N LYS A 253 1.75 7.39 -25.85
CA LYS A 253 2.47 7.99 -24.72
C LYS A 253 1.63 8.97 -23.90
N ASN A 254 0.93 9.90 -24.54
CA ASN A 254 0.20 10.99 -23.87
C ASN A 254 -1.31 10.74 -23.74
N TYR A 255 -1.79 9.53 -24.03
CA TYR A 255 -3.19 9.16 -23.88
C TYR A 255 -3.42 8.67 -22.44
N SER A 256 -4.20 9.42 -21.67
CA SER A 256 -4.42 9.15 -20.24
C SER A 256 -5.54 8.12 -20.01
N ILE A 257 -5.63 7.62 -18.78
CA ILE A 257 -6.76 6.78 -18.36
C ILE A 257 -8.08 7.59 -18.40
N LYS A 258 -8.01 8.88 -18.08
CA LYS A 258 -9.18 9.77 -18.14
C LYS A 258 -9.71 9.89 -19.56
N ASP A 259 -8.81 10.07 -20.53
CA ASP A 259 -9.19 10.11 -21.95
C ASP A 259 -9.81 8.78 -22.39
N ALA A 260 -9.16 7.66 -22.03
CA ALA A 260 -9.68 6.32 -22.34
C ALA A 260 -11.07 6.06 -21.74
N TYR A 261 -11.31 6.50 -20.52
CA TYR A 261 -12.60 6.38 -19.84
C TYR A 261 -13.68 7.24 -20.51
N HIS A 262 -13.31 8.49 -20.84
CA HIS A 262 -14.19 9.42 -21.56
C HIS A 262 -14.58 8.87 -22.93
N ASP A 263 -13.59 8.40 -23.70
CA ASP A 263 -13.79 7.92 -25.09
C ASP A 263 -14.60 6.62 -25.18
N THR A 264 -14.86 5.92 -24.04
CA THR A 264 -15.54 4.61 -24.07
C THR A 264 -16.75 4.53 -23.15
N VAL A 265 -16.53 4.49 -21.84
CA VAL A 265 -17.55 4.03 -20.90
C VAL A 265 -18.20 5.15 -20.08
N GLN A 266 -17.69 6.39 -20.14
CA GLN A 266 -18.17 7.49 -19.30
C GLN A 266 -19.67 7.72 -19.46
N ALA A 267 -20.14 7.92 -20.69
CA ALA A 267 -21.56 8.19 -20.96
C ALA A 267 -22.46 7.05 -20.44
N ALA A 268 -22.06 5.80 -20.65
CA ALA A 268 -22.82 4.63 -20.20
C ALA A 268 -22.90 4.54 -18.67
N TYR A 269 -21.79 4.82 -17.96
CA TYR A 269 -21.79 4.84 -16.50
C TYR A 269 -22.58 6.01 -15.93
N GLU A 270 -22.52 7.21 -16.55
CA GLU A 270 -23.32 8.38 -16.16
C GLU A 270 -24.82 8.11 -16.33
N GLN A 271 -25.22 7.49 -17.43
CA GLN A 271 -26.60 7.08 -17.65
C GLN A 271 -27.09 6.08 -16.59
N ARG A 272 -26.25 5.06 -16.25
CA ARG A 272 -26.61 4.09 -15.22
C ARG A 272 -26.72 4.72 -13.82
N ASP A 273 -25.80 5.62 -13.48
CA ASP A 273 -25.86 6.36 -12.22
C ASP A 273 -27.14 7.21 -12.16
N LEU A 274 -27.49 7.90 -13.26
CA LEU A 274 -28.72 8.67 -13.36
C LEU A 274 -29.95 7.78 -13.17
N VAL A 275 -30.00 6.61 -13.82
CA VAL A 275 -31.10 5.65 -13.65
C VAL A 275 -31.21 5.22 -12.19
N THR A 276 -30.11 4.86 -11.56
CA THR A 276 -30.08 4.43 -10.14
C THR A 276 -30.57 5.54 -9.21
N ARG A 277 -30.14 6.79 -9.46
CA ARG A 277 -30.60 7.95 -8.68
C ARG A 277 -32.08 8.24 -8.88
N LEU A 278 -32.58 8.13 -10.11
CA LEU A 278 -34.01 8.30 -10.42
C LEU A 278 -34.87 7.24 -9.73
N GLN A 279 -34.45 5.97 -9.77
CA GLN A 279 -35.11 4.88 -9.06
C GLN A 279 -35.15 5.12 -7.54
N GLY A 280 -34.02 5.46 -6.93
CA GLY A 280 -33.97 5.77 -5.51
C GLY A 280 -34.74 7.03 -5.12
N LEU A 281 -34.86 8.03 -6.02
CA LEU A 281 -35.72 9.18 -5.82
C LEU A 281 -37.21 8.78 -5.90
N ALA A 282 -37.60 7.97 -6.88
CA ALA A 282 -38.95 7.46 -7.02
C ALA A 282 -39.42 6.68 -5.78
N GLU A 283 -38.57 5.77 -5.25
CA GLU A 283 -38.83 5.04 -4.00
C GLU A 283 -39.05 5.98 -2.81
N LYS A 284 -38.21 7.02 -2.67
CA LYS A 284 -38.36 8.02 -1.62
C LYS A 284 -39.64 8.84 -1.76
N LEU A 285 -40.04 9.17 -2.99
CA LEU A 285 -41.28 9.92 -3.26
C LEU A 285 -42.52 9.09 -2.93
N VAL A 286 -42.50 7.78 -3.22
CA VAL A 286 -43.58 6.86 -2.82
C VAL A 286 -43.75 6.82 -1.29
N ALA A 287 -42.69 6.95 -0.55
CA ALA A 287 -42.73 6.96 0.91
C ALA A 287 -43.27 8.29 1.50
N VAL A 288 -43.39 9.34 0.74
CA VAL A 288 -43.98 10.62 1.18
C VAL A 288 -45.48 10.47 1.35
N ARG A 289 -46.01 10.74 2.56
CA ARG A 289 -47.43 10.66 2.84
C ARG A 289 -48.20 11.66 2.00
N THR A 290 -49.19 11.20 1.22
CA THR A 290 -50.00 11.99 0.31
C THR A 290 -50.80 13.12 0.98
N ASN A 291 -51.07 13.03 2.29
CA ASN A 291 -51.80 14.03 3.07
C ASN A 291 -50.89 15.07 3.78
N ALA A 292 -49.57 15.01 3.59
CA ALA A 292 -48.65 15.98 4.17
C ALA A 292 -48.62 17.23 3.28
N ARG A 293 -48.74 18.44 3.90
CA ARG A 293 -48.52 19.70 3.20
C ARG A 293 -47.05 19.80 2.82
N LEU A 294 -46.71 19.62 1.55
CA LEU A 294 -45.33 19.70 1.06
C LEU A 294 -44.74 21.10 1.32
N PRO A 295 -43.52 21.19 1.83
CA PRO A 295 -42.80 22.47 1.91
C PRO A 295 -42.74 23.13 0.51
N PRO A 296 -42.81 24.49 0.44
CA PRO A 296 -42.76 25.21 -0.84
C PRO A 296 -41.56 24.81 -1.70
N GLU A 297 -40.37 24.74 -1.12
CA GLU A 297 -39.13 24.34 -1.79
C GLU A 297 -39.19 22.92 -2.41
N MET A 298 -39.84 21.98 -1.73
CA MET A 298 -40.03 20.63 -2.25
C MET A 298 -41.04 20.60 -3.42
N ARG A 299 -42.07 21.42 -3.33
CA ARG A 299 -43.06 21.56 -4.42
C ARG A 299 -42.42 22.13 -5.68
N ASP A 300 -41.61 23.20 -5.52
CA ASP A 300 -40.91 23.83 -6.65
C ASP A 300 -39.88 22.88 -7.28
N ALA A 301 -39.15 22.12 -6.49
CA ALA A 301 -38.19 21.12 -6.98
C ALA A 301 -38.91 20.00 -7.78
N LEU A 302 -40.06 19.51 -7.30
CA LEU A 302 -40.87 18.50 -7.99
C LEU A 302 -41.48 19.03 -9.28
N GLN A 303 -41.90 20.31 -9.31
CA GLN A 303 -42.41 20.93 -10.54
C GLN A 303 -41.33 21.06 -11.61
N ARG A 304 -40.12 21.51 -11.24
CA ARG A 304 -38.95 21.56 -12.15
C ARG A 304 -38.60 20.18 -12.67
N LEU A 305 -38.52 19.18 -11.77
CA LEU A 305 -38.25 17.80 -12.17
C LEU A 305 -39.28 17.27 -13.15
N ARG A 306 -40.58 17.53 -12.90
CA ARG A 306 -41.66 17.15 -13.81
C ARG A 306 -41.51 17.80 -15.19
N SER A 307 -41.22 19.09 -15.24
CA SER A 307 -41.00 19.80 -16.51
C SER A 307 -39.85 19.20 -17.33
N GLU A 308 -38.72 18.83 -16.65
CA GLU A 308 -37.61 18.18 -17.34
C GLU A 308 -37.92 16.74 -17.77
N ILE A 309 -38.68 15.99 -16.97
CA ILE A 309 -39.15 14.65 -17.35
C ILE A 309 -40.06 14.74 -18.58
N ASP A 310 -41.03 15.64 -18.58
CA ASP A 310 -41.96 15.85 -19.71
C ASP A 310 -41.21 16.26 -20.99
N ARG A 311 -40.13 17.09 -20.85
CA ARG A 311 -39.27 17.47 -21.98
C ARG A 311 -38.46 16.29 -22.57
N LEU A 312 -38.04 15.34 -21.71
CA LEU A 312 -37.23 14.19 -22.12
C LEU A 312 -38.04 13.04 -22.70
N LEU A 313 -39.31 12.89 -22.27
CA LEU A 313 -40.18 11.80 -22.70
C LEU A 313 -41.02 12.17 -23.92
N GLY A 314 -41.04 13.43 -24.34
CA GLY A 314 -41.82 13.97 -25.46
C GLY A 314 -43.21 14.38 -25.02
#